data_a070340015e22c03a1610dff3f59ed7e
#
_entry.id   a070340015e22c03a1610dff3f59ed7e
#
_cell.length_a   1.000
_cell.length_b   1.000
_cell.length_c   1.000
_cell.angle_alpha   90.00
_cell.angle_beta   90.00
_cell.angle_gamma   90.00
#
_symmetry.space_group_name_H-M   'P 1'
#
loop_
_entity.id
_entity.type
_entity.pdbx_description
1 polymer ?
#
loop_
_entity_poly.entity_id
_entity_poly.type
_entity_poly.pdbx_seq_one_letter_code
_entity_poly.pdbx_strand_id
1 'polypeptide(L)'
;ISTDMGVDTALRVTANMAEGRFGKRLSVDEIKRLMATEVARIMDPIAKPLPIYVKTPQVVLVVGVNGSGKTTTIGKLASQFKAAGKNVVIAAGDTFRAAAVEQLQVWGDRADVPVLTAGQGSDPASLAFDAMTKAERDGADLLLIDTAGRLQNRGDLMEELAKIVRVIRKKDPSAPHNTLLVLDATTGQNALNQVKVFQEISDVSGLVMTKLDGTAKGGVLVALADKFGLPIHAIGVGEQIDDLQPFDPQEFADALMGLDPQ
;
A
#
# COMPACT_ATOMS: atom_id res chain seq x y z
N ILE A 1 9.76 3.16 -20.84
CA ILE A 1 9.72 4.60 -20.53
C ILE A 1 8.26 5.10 -20.60
N SER A 2 7.51 4.78 -21.65
CA SER A 2 6.12 5.23 -21.81
C SER A 2 5.16 4.74 -20.72
N THR A 3 5.51 3.69 -19.99
CA THR A 3 4.76 3.11 -18.87
C THR A 3 5.13 3.70 -17.50
N ASP A 4 5.89 4.79 -17.47
CA ASP A 4 6.45 5.41 -16.24
C ASP A 4 7.44 4.54 -15.44
N MET A 5 8.06 3.55 -16.06
CA MET A 5 9.13 2.75 -15.44
C MET A 5 10.37 3.60 -15.08
N GLY A 6 10.57 4.72 -15.75
CA GLY A 6 11.76 5.55 -15.63
C GLY A 6 12.92 5.07 -16.53
N VAL A 7 13.88 5.97 -16.73
CA VAL A 7 15.00 5.69 -17.66
C VAL A 7 15.96 4.66 -17.11
N ASP A 8 16.37 4.80 -15.84
CA ASP A 8 17.37 3.92 -15.21
C ASP A 8 16.91 2.47 -15.17
N THR A 9 15.67 2.23 -14.73
CA THR A 9 15.08 0.88 -14.67
C THR A 9 14.89 0.31 -16.07
N ALA A 10 14.43 1.12 -17.04
CA ALA A 10 14.30 0.69 -18.43
C ALA A 10 15.64 0.30 -19.08
N LEU A 11 16.71 1.05 -18.81
CA LEU A 11 18.06 0.70 -19.26
C LEU A 11 18.55 -0.61 -18.67
N ARG A 12 18.28 -0.87 -17.39
CA ARG A 12 18.66 -2.12 -16.72
C ARG A 12 17.90 -3.31 -17.30
N VAL A 13 16.60 -3.20 -17.50
CA VAL A 13 15.79 -4.24 -18.13
C VAL A 13 16.31 -4.56 -19.52
N THR A 14 16.58 -3.54 -20.36
CA THR A 14 17.08 -3.76 -21.72
C THR A 14 18.48 -4.35 -21.75
N ALA A 15 19.37 -3.95 -20.84
CA ALA A 15 20.71 -4.51 -20.75
C ALA A 15 20.67 -6.00 -20.39
N ASN A 16 19.84 -6.39 -19.41
CA ASN A 16 19.66 -7.80 -19.03
C ASN A 16 19.08 -8.64 -20.18
N MET A 17 18.14 -8.08 -20.94
CA MET A 17 17.58 -8.75 -22.11
C MET A 17 18.60 -8.99 -23.23
N ALA A 18 19.55 -8.06 -23.41
CA ALA A 18 20.57 -8.14 -24.43
C ALA A 18 21.64 -9.20 -24.13
N GLU A 19 21.81 -9.55 -22.87
CA GLU A 19 22.83 -10.49 -22.42
C GLU A 19 22.68 -11.87 -23.08
N GLY A 20 23.73 -12.33 -23.76
CA GLY A 20 23.76 -13.60 -24.47
C GLY A 20 22.91 -13.69 -25.75
N ARG A 21 22.32 -12.60 -26.23
CA ARG A 21 21.40 -12.61 -27.39
C ARG A 21 21.86 -11.76 -28.56
N PHE A 22 23.10 -11.27 -28.58
CA PHE A 22 23.65 -10.51 -29.68
C PHE A 22 23.59 -11.28 -31.01
N GLY A 23 23.07 -10.59 -32.05
CA GLY A 23 22.97 -11.17 -33.40
C GLY A 23 21.78 -12.08 -33.67
N LYS A 24 20.91 -12.35 -32.70
CA LYS A 24 19.66 -13.10 -32.93
C LYS A 24 18.54 -12.15 -33.39
N ARG A 25 17.80 -12.58 -34.41
CA ARG A 25 16.56 -11.90 -34.81
C ARG A 25 15.44 -12.46 -33.95
N LEU A 26 14.77 -11.56 -33.22
CA LEU A 26 13.61 -11.87 -32.38
C LEU A 26 12.37 -11.23 -32.99
N SER A 27 11.23 -11.91 -32.89
CA SER A 27 9.93 -11.33 -33.20
C SER A 27 9.53 -10.34 -32.11
N VAL A 28 8.53 -9.49 -32.39
CA VAL A 28 7.99 -8.53 -31.43
C VAL A 28 7.44 -9.27 -30.20
N ASP A 29 6.75 -10.38 -30.38
CA ASP A 29 6.17 -11.17 -29.29
C ASP A 29 7.24 -11.84 -28.42
N GLU A 30 8.33 -12.32 -29.02
CA GLU A 30 9.48 -12.85 -28.26
C GLU A 30 10.12 -11.73 -27.42
N ILE A 31 10.27 -10.54 -27.96
CA ILE A 31 10.78 -9.38 -27.22
C ILE A 31 9.87 -9.05 -26.05
N LYS A 32 8.56 -8.97 -26.26
CA LYS A 32 7.58 -8.71 -25.21
C LYS A 32 7.66 -9.75 -24.09
N ARG A 33 7.71 -11.04 -24.41
CA ARG A 33 7.84 -12.13 -23.44
C ARG A 33 9.12 -12.04 -22.63
N LEU A 34 10.23 -11.70 -23.28
CA LEU A 34 11.50 -11.49 -22.60
C LEU A 34 11.45 -10.30 -21.64
N MET A 35 10.81 -9.19 -22.07
CA MET A 35 10.57 -8.04 -21.20
C MET A 35 9.70 -8.42 -20.00
N ALA A 36 8.62 -9.14 -20.21
CA ALA A 36 7.75 -9.60 -19.14
C ALA A 36 8.52 -10.48 -18.14
N THR A 37 9.33 -11.42 -18.61
CA THR A 37 10.18 -12.27 -17.76
C THR A 37 11.14 -11.43 -16.91
N GLU A 38 11.82 -10.44 -17.48
CA GLU A 38 12.73 -9.58 -16.72
C GLU A 38 12.00 -8.70 -15.71
N VAL A 39 10.84 -8.18 -16.07
CA VAL A 39 9.98 -7.41 -15.15
C VAL A 39 9.52 -8.30 -14.00
N ALA A 40 8.98 -9.48 -14.30
CA ALA A 40 8.54 -10.43 -13.26
C ALA A 40 9.70 -10.79 -12.31
N ARG A 41 10.90 -11.04 -12.84
CA ARG A 41 12.11 -11.32 -12.03
C ARG A 41 12.48 -10.18 -11.08
N ILE A 42 12.30 -8.92 -11.47
CA ILE A 42 12.53 -7.76 -10.60
C ILE A 42 11.47 -7.70 -9.50
N MET A 43 10.24 -8.06 -9.83
CA MET A 43 9.09 -7.93 -8.94
C MET A 43 8.92 -9.11 -7.97
N ASP A 44 9.37 -10.30 -8.33
CA ASP A 44 9.18 -11.54 -7.56
C ASP A 44 9.66 -11.44 -6.09
N PRO A 45 10.84 -10.89 -5.77
CA PRO A 45 11.30 -10.79 -4.38
C PRO A 45 10.42 -9.90 -3.47
N ILE A 46 9.65 -8.99 -4.05
CA ILE A 46 8.83 -8.00 -3.32
C ILE A 46 7.34 -8.31 -3.34
N ALA A 47 6.90 -9.30 -4.10
CA ALA A 47 5.52 -9.80 -4.11
C ALA A 47 5.29 -10.65 -2.85
N LYS A 48 4.95 -9.98 -1.75
CA LYS A 48 4.78 -10.64 -0.45
C LYS A 48 3.47 -10.19 0.17
N PRO A 49 2.61 -11.12 0.60
CA PRO A 49 1.39 -10.76 1.34
C PRO A 49 1.73 -10.01 2.63
N LEU A 50 0.76 -9.26 3.15
CA LEU A 50 0.90 -8.63 4.46
C LEU A 50 1.15 -9.72 5.52
N PRO A 51 2.27 -9.69 6.25
CA PRO A 51 2.56 -10.71 7.24
C PRO A 51 1.57 -10.62 8.40
N ILE A 52 1.11 -11.77 8.89
CA ILE A 52 0.29 -11.88 10.09
C ILE A 52 1.19 -12.40 11.23
N TYR A 53 1.27 -11.62 12.29
CA TYR A 53 2.07 -11.95 13.47
C TYR A 53 1.24 -12.67 14.54
N VAL A 54 1.91 -13.46 15.35
CA VAL A 54 1.28 -14.12 16.51
C VAL A 54 0.89 -13.10 17.59
N LYS A 55 1.62 -11.96 17.63
CA LYS A 55 1.35 -10.88 18.59
C LYS A 55 0.03 -10.17 18.27
N THR A 56 -0.81 -10.00 19.30
CA THR A 56 -2.13 -9.36 19.21
C THR A 56 -2.27 -8.21 20.21
N PRO A 57 -2.86 -7.09 19.82
CA PRO A 57 -3.24 -6.77 18.43
C PRO A 57 -2.02 -6.47 17.58
N GLN A 58 -2.01 -6.95 16.34
CA GLN A 58 -1.08 -6.44 15.33
C GLN A 58 -1.55 -5.04 14.92
N VAL A 59 -0.69 -4.05 15.07
CA VAL A 59 -1.00 -2.65 14.75
C VAL A 59 -0.46 -2.31 13.37
N VAL A 60 -1.34 -1.93 12.46
CA VAL A 60 -1.03 -1.52 11.09
C VAL A 60 -1.38 -0.05 10.92
N LEU A 61 -0.37 0.77 10.72
CA LEU A 61 -0.53 2.18 10.40
C LEU A 61 -0.63 2.35 8.88
N VAL A 62 -1.67 3.03 8.39
CA VAL A 62 -1.88 3.23 6.95
C VAL A 62 -1.65 4.70 6.62
N VAL A 63 -0.64 4.94 5.79
CA VAL A 63 -0.18 6.28 5.40
C VAL A 63 -0.28 6.47 3.88
N GLY A 64 -0.21 7.72 3.43
CA GLY A 64 -0.28 8.09 2.01
C GLY A 64 -1.00 9.40 1.80
N VAL A 65 -0.95 9.93 0.59
CA VAL A 65 -1.57 11.22 0.26
C VAL A 65 -3.10 11.12 0.18
N ASN A 66 -3.78 12.26 0.28
CA ASN A 66 -5.22 12.31 0.07
C ASN A 66 -5.58 11.84 -1.35
N GLY A 67 -6.62 11.03 -1.46
CA GLY A 67 -7.06 10.46 -2.74
C GLY A 67 -6.28 9.24 -3.22
N SER A 68 -5.25 8.78 -2.48
CA SER A 68 -4.51 7.56 -2.84
C SER A 68 -5.30 6.26 -2.60
N GLY A 69 -6.45 6.31 -1.95
CA GLY A 69 -7.26 5.13 -1.67
C GLY A 69 -7.03 4.49 -0.28
N LYS A 70 -6.42 5.21 0.68
CA LYS A 70 -6.18 4.70 2.04
C LYS A 70 -7.45 4.16 2.70
N THR A 71 -8.48 5.01 2.80
CA THR A 71 -9.74 4.68 3.47
C THR A 71 -10.41 3.45 2.85
N THR A 72 -10.44 3.38 1.51
CA THR A 72 -10.97 2.23 0.78
C THR A 72 -10.11 0.97 1.02
N THR A 73 -8.79 1.11 1.00
CA THR A 73 -7.86 0.00 1.28
C THR A 73 -8.07 -0.57 2.69
N ILE A 74 -8.21 0.30 3.69
CA ILE A 74 -8.49 -0.11 5.08
C ILE A 74 -9.80 -0.89 5.15
N GLY A 75 -10.87 -0.38 4.51
CA GLY A 75 -12.16 -1.06 4.49
C GLY A 75 -12.11 -2.43 3.85
N LYS A 76 -11.42 -2.56 2.71
CA LYS A 76 -11.22 -3.84 2.01
C LYS A 76 -10.39 -4.81 2.84
N LEU A 77 -9.26 -4.38 3.40
CA LEU A 77 -8.44 -5.20 4.29
C LEU A 77 -9.23 -5.69 5.50
N ALA A 78 -9.95 -4.80 6.16
CA ALA A 78 -10.78 -5.16 7.31
C ALA A 78 -11.82 -6.21 6.96
N SER A 79 -12.50 -6.06 5.81
CA SER A 79 -13.48 -7.03 5.31
C SER A 79 -12.85 -8.39 5.03
N GLN A 80 -11.69 -8.42 4.36
CA GLN A 80 -10.97 -9.66 4.03
C GLN A 80 -10.47 -10.38 5.30
N PHE A 81 -9.88 -9.64 6.25
CA PHE A 81 -9.43 -10.24 7.51
C PHE A 81 -10.60 -10.74 8.38
N LYS A 82 -11.70 -9.99 8.40
CA LYS A 82 -12.92 -10.44 9.09
C LYS A 82 -13.48 -11.73 8.47
N ALA A 83 -13.53 -11.81 7.14
CA ALA A 83 -13.94 -13.01 6.41
C ALA A 83 -12.99 -14.20 6.68
N ALA A 84 -11.71 -13.94 6.92
CA ALA A 84 -10.73 -14.94 7.35
C ALA A 84 -10.82 -15.29 8.85
N GLY A 85 -11.85 -14.85 9.56
CA GLY A 85 -12.10 -15.17 10.97
C GLY A 85 -11.28 -14.37 11.97
N LYS A 86 -10.70 -13.23 11.57
CA LYS A 86 -9.93 -12.35 12.45
C LYS A 86 -10.81 -11.29 13.10
N ASN A 87 -10.53 -10.98 14.37
CA ASN A 87 -11.13 -9.85 15.06
C ASN A 87 -10.38 -8.58 14.70
N VAL A 88 -11.04 -7.67 14.00
CA VAL A 88 -10.44 -6.43 13.48
C VAL A 88 -11.06 -5.22 14.14
N VAL A 89 -10.26 -4.21 14.44
CA VAL A 89 -10.68 -2.87 14.88
C VAL A 89 -10.09 -1.85 13.94
N ILE A 90 -10.86 -0.81 13.60
CA ILE A 90 -10.42 0.32 12.79
C ILE A 90 -10.38 1.58 13.64
N ALA A 91 -9.36 2.42 13.46
CA ALA A 91 -9.31 3.78 13.99
C ALA A 91 -9.34 4.80 12.84
N ALA A 92 -10.34 5.65 12.82
CA ALA A 92 -10.52 6.69 11.79
C ALA A 92 -9.68 7.94 12.13
N GLY A 93 -8.36 7.85 11.94
CA GLY A 93 -7.40 8.86 12.37
C GLY A 93 -7.31 10.10 11.46
N ASP A 94 -7.92 10.12 10.27
CA ASP A 94 -8.08 11.35 9.47
C ASP A 94 -9.24 12.22 10.04
N THR A 95 -9.06 12.72 11.26
CA THR A 95 -10.09 13.41 12.04
C THR A 95 -10.53 14.74 11.43
N PHE A 96 -9.78 15.29 10.51
CA PHE A 96 -10.10 16.55 9.84
C PHE A 96 -11.05 16.40 8.66
N ARG A 97 -11.20 15.19 8.13
CA ARG A 97 -12.04 14.90 6.98
C ARG A 97 -13.26 14.07 7.38
N ALA A 98 -14.37 14.76 7.69
CA ALA A 98 -15.61 14.10 8.07
C ALA A 98 -16.04 13.00 7.07
N ALA A 99 -15.95 13.28 5.77
CA ALA A 99 -16.29 12.30 4.74
C ALA A 99 -15.41 11.04 4.77
N ALA A 100 -14.13 11.14 5.18
CA ALA A 100 -13.26 9.96 5.32
C ALA A 100 -13.68 9.10 6.53
N VAL A 101 -14.04 9.76 7.64
CA VAL A 101 -14.57 9.09 8.85
C VAL A 101 -15.88 8.38 8.53
N GLU A 102 -16.83 9.07 7.87
CA GLU A 102 -18.12 8.51 7.45
C GLU A 102 -17.92 7.31 6.51
N GLN A 103 -16.99 7.41 5.56
CA GLN A 103 -16.67 6.32 4.65
C GLN A 103 -16.15 5.09 5.40
N LEU A 104 -15.27 5.26 6.39
CA LEU A 104 -14.79 4.14 7.21
C LEU A 104 -15.91 3.52 8.05
N GLN A 105 -16.83 4.32 8.59
CA GLN A 105 -17.99 3.79 9.30
C GLN A 105 -18.86 2.93 8.38
N VAL A 106 -19.13 3.38 7.15
CA VAL A 106 -19.86 2.56 6.16
C VAL A 106 -19.15 1.24 5.87
N TRP A 107 -17.82 1.25 5.75
CA TRP A 107 -17.04 0.03 5.58
C TRP A 107 -17.11 -0.89 6.82
N GLY A 108 -17.00 -0.30 8.01
CA GLY A 108 -17.12 -1.03 9.27
C GLY A 108 -18.47 -1.72 9.44
N ASP A 109 -19.56 -0.97 9.17
CA ASP A 109 -20.92 -1.50 9.23
C ASP A 109 -21.14 -2.66 8.25
N ARG A 110 -20.63 -2.53 7.01
CA ARG A 110 -20.75 -3.60 5.99
C ARG A 110 -19.97 -4.85 6.35
N ALA A 111 -18.82 -4.71 7.00
CA ALA A 111 -17.92 -5.80 7.35
C ALA A 111 -18.15 -6.34 8.77
N ASP A 112 -19.07 -5.76 9.54
CA ASP A 112 -19.24 -6.02 10.97
C ASP A 112 -17.92 -5.85 11.74
N VAL A 113 -17.23 -4.71 11.49
CA VAL A 113 -15.96 -4.34 12.10
C VAL A 113 -16.15 -3.03 12.87
N PRO A 114 -15.80 -2.97 14.17
CA PRO A 114 -15.91 -1.73 14.94
C PRO A 114 -14.94 -0.67 14.46
N VAL A 115 -15.44 0.57 14.30
CA VAL A 115 -14.67 1.75 13.92
C VAL A 115 -14.66 2.73 15.08
N LEU A 116 -13.48 3.02 15.62
CA LEU A 116 -13.29 4.11 16.56
C LEU A 116 -13.18 5.41 15.80
N THR A 117 -13.97 6.38 16.25
CA THR A 117 -13.95 7.75 15.75
C THR A 117 -13.76 8.72 16.91
N ALA A 118 -13.30 9.93 16.59
CA ALA A 118 -13.25 11.06 17.51
C ALA A 118 -13.95 12.26 16.88
N GLY A 119 -14.26 13.28 17.67
CA GLY A 119 -14.84 14.51 17.15
C GLY A 119 -13.95 15.14 16.06
N GLN A 120 -14.56 15.88 15.15
CA GLN A 120 -13.83 16.54 14.06
C GLN A 120 -12.71 17.44 14.63
N GLY A 121 -11.51 17.29 14.09
CA GLY A 121 -10.32 18.03 14.52
C GLY A 121 -9.70 17.55 15.84
N SER A 122 -10.17 16.44 16.40
CA SER A 122 -9.54 15.81 17.56
C SER A 122 -8.12 15.34 17.24
N ASP A 123 -7.31 15.18 18.28
CA ASP A 123 -5.92 14.71 18.14
C ASP A 123 -5.86 13.24 17.66
N PRO A 124 -5.31 12.96 16.46
CA PRO A 124 -5.21 11.61 15.93
C PRO A 124 -4.38 10.66 16.79
N ALA A 125 -3.37 11.21 17.50
CA ALA A 125 -2.54 10.40 18.38
C ALA A 125 -3.28 9.91 19.62
N SER A 126 -4.19 10.73 20.18
CA SER A 126 -5.09 10.31 21.26
C SER A 126 -6.03 9.21 20.80
N LEU A 127 -6.62 9.36 19.61
CA LEU A 127 -7.49 8.33 19.03
C LEU A 127 -6.72 7.01 18.80
N ALA A 128 -5.48 7.07 18.31
CA ALA A 128 -4.65 5.88 18.14
C ALA A 128 -4.38 5.16 19.48
N PHE A 129 -4.12 5.91 20.55
CA PHE A 129 -3.94 5.35 21.89
C PHE A 129 -5.22 4.65 22.40
N ASP A 130 -6.36 5.30 22.26
CA ASP A 130 -7.66 4.75 22.67
C ASP A 130 -8.01 3.51 21.86
N ALA A 131 -7.70 3.52 20.56
CA ALA A 131 -7.90 2.38 19.67
C ALA A 131 -7.03 1.18 20.06
N MET A 132 -5.78 1.39 20.42
CA MET A 132 -4.91 0.32 20.95
C MET A 132 -5.47 -0.24 22.25
N THR A 133 -5.95 0.61 23.15
CA THR A 133 -6.55 0.20 24.43
C THR A 133 -7.81 -0.64 24.20
N LYS A 134 -8.65 -0.20 23.25
CA LYS A 134 -9.86 -0.96 22.88
C LYS A 134 -9.50 -2.30 22.24
N ALA A 135 -8.59 -2.32 21.29
CA ALA A 135 -8.17 -3.53 20.59
C ALA A 135 -7.60 -4.58 21.55
N GLU A 136 -6.77 -4.18 22.51
CA GLU A 136 -6.27 -5.07 23.56
C GLU A 136 -7.40 -5.62 24.45
N ARG A 137 -8.27 -4.74 24.94
CA ARG A 137 -9.38 -5.12 25.82
C ARG A 137 -10.35 -6.10 25.14
N ASP A 138 -10.63 -5.86 23.86
CA ASP A 138 -11.61 -6.62 23.11
C ASP A 138 -10.99 -7.89 22.47
N GLY A 139 -9.69 -8.13 22.67
CA GLY A 139 -8.98 -9.28 22.12
C GLY A 139 -8.89 -9.27 20.61
N ALA A 140 -8.71 -8.07 20.00
CA ALA A 140 -8.58 -7.94 18.56
C ALA A 140 -7.26 -8.56 18.06
N ASP A 141 -7.33 -9.24 16.92
CA ASP A 141 -6.14 -9.74 16.23
C ASP A 141 -5.41 -8.59 15.49
N LEU A 142 -6.17 -7.63 14.96
CA LEU A 142 -5.67 -6.58 14.08
C LEU A 142 -6.29 -5.22 14.42
N LEU A 143 -5.44 -4.20 14.48
CA LEU A 143 -5.84 -2.80 14.54
C LEU A 143 -5.33 -2.07 13.29
N LEU A 144 -6.25 -1.55 12.48
CA LEU A 144 -5.94 -0.71 11.30
C LEU A 144 -6.16 0.75 11.66
N ILE A 145 -5.12 1.58 11.50
CA ILE A 145 -5.18 3.02 11.83
C ILE A 145 -5.07 3.83 10.55
N ASP A 146 -6.15 4.54 10.18
CA ASP A 146 -6.12 5.53 9.10
C ASP A 146 -5.40 6.80 9.57
N THR A 147 -4.81 7.53 8.64
CA THR A 147 -4.11 8.78 8.91
C THR A 147 -4.48 9.86 7.89
N ALA A 148 -4.30 11.12 8.26
CA ALA A 148 -4.36 12.22 7.30
C ALA A 148 -3.31 12.07 6.19
N GLY A 149 -3.59 12.68 5.04
CA GLY A 149 -2.71 12.59 3.87
C GLY A 149 -2.48 13.95 3.18
N ARG A 150 -2.46 15.04 3.94
CA ARG A 150 -2.32 16.41 3.42
C ARG A 150 -0.88 16.77 3.11
N LEU A 151 -0.31 16.16 2.05
CA LEU A 151 1.10 16.34 1.69
C LEU A 151 1.46 17.78 1.27
N GLN A 152 0.47 18.58 0.83
CA GLN A 152 0.66 20.01 0.57
C GLN A 152 1.08 20.79 1.82
N ASN A 153 0.76 20.31 3.00
CA ASN A 153 1.26 20.81 4.29
C ASN A 153 2.18 19.75 4.92
N ARG A 154 3.31 19.52 4.26
CA ARG A 154 4.25 18.45 4.60
C ARG A 154 4.71 18.51 6.06
N GLY A 155 5.05 19.70 6.57
CA GLY A 155 5.54 19.87 7.93
C GLY A 155 4.56 19.34 8.97
N ASP A 156 3.30 19.81 8.89
CA ASP A 156 2.25 19.42 9.85
C ASP A 156 1.94 17.92 9.76
N LEU A 157 1.89 17.37 8.52
CA LEU A 157 1.67 15.93 8.32
C LEU A 157 2.78 15.10 8.95
N MET A 158 4.04 15.54 8.80
CA MET A 158 5.22 14.90 9.37
C MET A 158 5.15 14.88 10.89
N GLU A 159 4.83 16.03 11.51
CA GLU A 159 4.71 16.15 12.96
C GLU A 159 3.56 15.30 13.51
N GLU A 160 2.42 15.29 12.82
CA GLU A 160 1.26 14.46 13.17
C GLU A 160 1.59 12.98 13.16
N LEU A 161 2.17 12.47 12.06
CA LEU A 161 2.57 11.07 11.93
C LEU A 161 3.63 10.67 12.97
N ALA A 162 4.64 11.51 13.17
CA ALA A 162 5.66 11.29 14.20
C ALA A 162 5.05 11.23 15.61
N LYS A 163 4.03 12.07 15.89
CA LYS A 163 3.31 12.05 17.15
C LYS A 163 2.51 10.76 17.32
N ILE A 164 1.79 10.32 16.28
CA ILE A 164 1.04 9.05 16.29
C ILE A 164 1.99 7.89 16.60
N VAL A 165 3.09 7.75 15.86
CA VAL A 165 4.07 6.68 16.06
C VAL A 165 4.66 6.72 17.47
N ARG A 166 5.03 7.89 17.97
CA ARG A 166 5.54 8.05 19.33
C ARG A 166 4.53 7.61 20.40
N VAL A 167 3.26 7.92 20.23
CA VAL A 167 2.19 7.54 21.17
C VAL A 167 1.92 6.03 21.11
N ILE A 168 1.88 5.47 19.92
CA ILE A 168 1.76 4.01 19.72
C ILE A 168 2.91 3.28 20.42
N ARG A 169 4.16 3.72 20.23
CA ARG A 169 5.36 3.12 20.83
C ARG A 169 5.44 3.25 22.35
N LYS A 170 4.79 4.23 22.94
CA LYS A 170 4.67 4.32 24.41
C LYS A 170 3.84 3.17 24.98
N LYS A 171 2.85 2.71 24.24
CA LYS A 171 1.98 1.60 24.65
C LYS A 171 2.58 0.24 24.29
N ASP A 172 3.10 0.11 23.07
CA ASP A 172 3.83 -1.06 22.60
C ASP A 172 5.09 -0.61 21.84
N PRO A 173 6.30 -0.77 22.41
CA PRO A 173 7.54 -0.36 21.75
C PRO A 173 7.81 -1.01 20.41
N SER A 174 7.19 -2.16 20.11
CA SER A 174 7.32 -2.86 18.81
C SER A 174 6.33 -2.37 17.76
N ALA A 175 5.32 -1.58 18.14
CA ALA A 175 4.31 -1.05 17.23
C ALA A 175 4.70 0.33 16.65
N PRO A 176 4.19 0.72 15.46
CA PRO A 176 3.36 -0.11 14.58
C PRO A 176 4.14 -1.30 14.03
N HIS A 177 3.51 -2.46 13.94
CA HIS A 177 4.14 -3.68 13.42
C HIS A 177 4.31 -3.63 11.90
N ASN A 178 3.41 -2.90 11.24
CA ASN A 178 3.48 -2.57 9.81
C ASN A 178 3.08 -1.11 9.60
N THR A 179 3.78 -0.45 8.71
CA THR A 179 3.36 0.83 8.14
C THR A 179 3.15 0.65 6.65
N LEU A 180 1.90 0.68 6.21
CA LEU A 180 1.51 0.51 4.82
C LEU A 180 1.41 1.87 4.14
N LEU A 181 2.19 2.07 3.10
CA LEU A 181 2.04 3.24 2.24
C LEU A 181 1.13 2.89 1.07
N VAL A 182 0.00 3.60 0.99
CA VAL A 182 -0.95 3.46 -0.11
C VAL A 182 -0.65 4.50 -1.18
N LEU A 183 -0.34 4.02 -2.38
CA LEU A 183 0.04 4.80 -3.55
C LEU A 183 -0.99 4.66 -4.66
N ASP A 184 -1.23 5.74 -5.37
CA ASP A 184 -2.08 5.78 -6.57
C ASP A 184 -1.20 5.59 -7.82
N ALA A 185 -1.42 4.54 -8.60
CA ALA A 185 -0.66 4.23 -9.80
C ALA A 185 -0.75 5.33 -10.87
N THR A 186 -1.83 6.10 -10.89
CA THR A 186 -2.03 7.19 -11.85
C THR A 186 -1.07 8.36 -11.64
N THR A 187 -0.41 8.44 -10.47
CA THR A 187 0.55 9.51 -10.16
C THR A 187 1.91 9.31 -10.84
N GLY A 188 2.17 8.14 -11.41
CA GLY A 188 3.39 7.84 -12.14
C GLY A 188 4.64 8.08 -11.28
N GLN A 189 5.66 8.71 -11.85
CA GLN A 189 6.96 8.95 -11.19
C GLN A 189 6.86 9.73 -9.87
N ASN A 190 5.78 10.46 -9.61
CA ASN A 190 5.57 11.14 -8.33
C ASN A 190 5.43 10.16 -7.15
N ALA A 191 5.03 8.92 -7.41
CA ALA A 191 4.98 7.87 -6.38
C ALA A 191 6.36 7.62 -5.74
N LEU A 192 7.45 7.70 -6.50
CA LEU A 192 8.82 7.56 -5.98
C LEU A 192 9.17 8.63 -4.93
N ASN A 193 8.71 9.87 -5.17
CA ASN A 193 8.92 10.95 -4.21
C ASN A 193 8.08 10.74 -2.95
N GLN A 194 6.84 10.23 -3.09
CA GLN A 194 6.00 9.91 -1.94
C GLN A 194 6.67 8.84 -1.07
N VAL A 195 7.20 7.75 -1.66
CA VAL A 195 7.92 6.73 -0.88
C VAL A 195 9.06 7.34 -0.08
N LYS A 196 9.91 8.16 -0.69
CA LYS A 196 11.01 8.83 0.03
C LYS A 196 10.52 9.62 1.23
N VAL A 197 9.50 10.46 1.01
CA VAL A 197 8.96 11.34 2.05
C VAL A 197 8.39 10.52 3.20
N PHE A 198 7.58 9.50 2.92
CA PHE A 198 6.97 8.70 3.97
C PHE A 198 7.95 7.77 4.68
N GLN A 199 9.01 7.27 4.00
CA GLN A 199 10.07 6.50 4.64
C GLN A 199 10.86 7.31 5.69
N GLU A 200 11.09 8.60 5.42
CA GLU A 200 11.78 9.49 6.37
C GLU A 200 11.04 9.64 7.71
N ILE A 201 9.71 9.39 7.72
CA ILE A 201 8.84 9.74 8.85
C ILE A 201 8.33 8.52 9.62
N SER A 202 7.96 7.46 8.91
CA SER A 202 7.07 6.43 9.45
C SER A 202 7.57 5.00 9.27
N ASP A 203 8.83 4.78 8.93
CA ASP A 203 9.40 3.44 8.74
C ASP A 203 8.49 2.54 7.87
N VAL A 204 8.18 2.99 6.63
CA VAL A 204 7.32 2.25 5.71
C VAL A 204 7.82 0.82 5.54
N SER A 205 6.98 -0.16 5.87
CA SER A 205 7.32 -1.58 5.80
C SER A 205 6.79 -2.30 4.57
N GLY A 206 5.85 -1.67 3.84
CA GLY A 206 5.28 -2.24 2.62
C GLY A 206 4.34 -1.29 1.91
N LEU A 207 4.02 -1.65 0.68
CA LEU A 207 3.23 -0.84 -0.24
C LEU A 207 1.90 -1.51 -0.56
N VAL A 208 0.89 -0.69 -0.79
CA VAL A 208 -0.34 -1.05 -1.50
C VAL A 208 -0.47 -0.10 -2.68
N MET A 209 -0.61 -0.64 -3.89
CA MET A 209 -0.81 0.16 -5.08
C MET A 209 -2.28 0.10 -5.52
N THR A 210 -2.90 1.25 -5.70
CA THR A 210 -4.32 1.38 -6.10
C THR A 210 -4.45 1.89 -7.52
N LYS A 211 -5.65 1.74 -8.09
CA LYS A 211 -6.06 2.27 -9.40
C LYS A 211 -5.23 1.74 -10.57
N LEU A 212 -4.78 0.50 -10.50
CA LEU A 212 -4.05 -0.15 -11.58
C LEU A 212 -4.94 -0.48 -12.79
N ASP A 213 -6.23 -0.65 -12.58
CA ASP A 213 -7.25 -0.87 -13.60
C ASP A 213 -7.41 0.30 -14.60
N GLY A 214 -7.08 1.50 -14.18
CA GLY A 214 -7.25 2.73 -14.96
C GLY A 214 -6.00 3.26 -15.65
N THR A 215 -4.86 2.55 -15.62
CA THR A 215 -3.61 3.17 -16.07
C THR A 215 -2.70 2.27 -16.90
N ALA A 216 -2.18 2.85 -17.99
CA ALA A 216 -1.02 2.30 -18.72
C ALA A 216 0.32 2.59 -18.01
N LYS A 217 0.30 3.21 -16.82
CA LYS A 217 1.48 3.67 -16.07
C LYS A 217 1.99 2.66 -15.03
N GLY A 218 1.56 1.41 -15.11
CA GLY A 218 1.96 0.35 -14.20
C GLY A 218 3.48 0.17 -14.04
N GLY A 219 4.26 0.63 -15.01
CA GLY A 219 5.73 0.56 -14.94
C GLY A 219 6.36 1.28 -13.75
N VAL A 220 5.63 2.19 -13.10
CA VAL A 220 6.08 2.82 -11.85
C VAL A 220 6.29 1.80 -10.73
N LEU A 221 5.52 0.69 -10.70
CA LEU A 221 5.74 -0.40 -9.74
C LEU A 221 7.11 -1.02 -9.91
N VAL A 222 7.55 -1.22 -11.15
CA VAL A 222 8.87 -1.78 -11.45
C VAL A 222 9.97 -0.83 -10.95
N ALA A 223 9.80 0.47 -11.16
CA ALA A 223 10.73 1.48 -10.63
C ALA A 223 10.76 1.51 -9.10
N LEU A 224 9.62 1.36 -8.44
CA LEU A 224 9.51 1.28 -6.98
C LEU A 224 10.22 0.03 -6.43
N ALA A 225 9.98 -1.11 -7.06
CA ALA A 225 10.64 -2.37 -6.73
C ALA A 225 12.16 -2.26 -6.84
N ASP A 226 12.61 -1.78 -7.99
CA ASP A 226 14.01 -1.63 -8.32
C ASP A 226 14.75 -0.68 -7.37
N LYS A 227 14.12 0.43 -7.00
CA LYS A 227 14.73 1.50 -6.23
C LYS A 227 14.66 1.32 -4.73
N PHE A 228 13.57 0.80 -4.21
CA PHE A 228 13.29 0.74 -2.78
C PHE A 228 13.25 -0.68 -2.21
N GLY A 229 12.96 -1.69 -3.03
CA GLY A 229 12.86 -3.08 -2.58
C GLY A 229 11.81 -3.33 -1.51
N LEU A 230 10.84 -2.42 -1.34
CA LEU A 230 9.76 -2.57 -0.38
C LEU A 230 8.76 -3.63 -0.86
N PRO A 231 8.24 -4.50 0.04
CA PRO A 231 7.20 -5.44 -0.31
C PRO A 231 5.96 -4.75 -0.87
N ILE A 232 5.37 -5.30 -1.92
CA ILE A 232 4.03 -4.95 -2.39
C ILE A 232 3.07 -6.01 -1.84
N HIS A 233 2.22 -5.59 -0.90
CA HIS A 233 1.33 -6.50 -0.18
C HIS A 233 0.01 -6.74 -0.89
N ALA A 234 -0.46 -5.76 -1.65
CA ALA A 234 -1.69 -5.86 -2.43
C ALA A 234 -1.74 -4.80 -3.53
N ILE A 235 -2.57 -5.07 -4.53
CA ILE A 235 -2.94 -4.15 -5.60
C ILE A 235 -4.44 -3.93 -5.63
N GLY A 236 -4.86 -2.69 -5.87
CA GLY A 236 -6.26 -2.33 -6.08
C GLY A 236 -6.55 -2.19 -7.57
N VAL A 237 -7.49 -3.00 -8.04
CA VAL A 237 -7.87 -3.10 -9.46
C VAL A 237 -9.34 -2.75 -9.69
N GLY A 238 -9.99 -2.05 -8.75
CA GLY A 238 -11.38 -1.62 -8.84
C GLY A 238 -11.97 -1.24 -7.48
N GLU A 239 -13.30 -1.13 -7.40
CA GLU A 239 -14.02 -0.57 -6.25
C GLU A 239 -14.59 -1.63 -5.29
N GLN A 240 -14.75 -2.90 -5.73
CA GLN A 240 -15.33 -3.96 -4.92
C GLN A 240 -14.34 -4.47 -3.85
N ILE A 241 -14.82 -5.22 -2.86
CA ILE A 241 -13.97 -5.78 -1.78
C ILE A 241 -12.89 -6.68 -2.36
N ASP A 242 -13.25 -7.53 -3.31
CA ASP A 242 -12.36 -8.50 -3.95
C ASP A 242 -11.37 -7.85 -4.95
N ASP A 243 -11.57 -6.57 -5.29
CA ASP A 243 -10.64 -5.80 -6.13
C ASP A 243 -9.39 -5.33 -5.39
N LEU A 244 -9.20 -5.70 -4.13
CA LEU A 244 -7.91 -5.65 -3.46
C LEU A 244 -7.31 -7.05 -3.47
N GLN A 245 -6.33 -7.26 -4.35
CA GLN A 245 -5.79 -8.58 -4.68
C GLN A 245 -4.33 -8.72 -4.27
N PRO A 246 -3.84 -9.95 -4.01
CA PRO A 246 -2.41 -10.21 -3.93
C PRO A 246 -1.71 -9.77 -5.22
N PHE A 247 -0.46 -9.35 -5.10
CA PHE A 247 0.32 -8.97 -6.27
C PHE A 247 0.96 -10.21 -6.91
N ASP A 248 0.61 -10.49 -8.18
CA ASP A 248 1.26 -11.51 -9.00
C ASP A 248 2.22 -10.84 -9.99
N PRO A 249 3.55 -11.09 -9.88
CA PRO A 249 4.55 -10.48 -10.74
C PRO A 249 4.43 -10.85 -12.22
N GLN A 250 4.05 -12.09 -12.52
CA GLN A 250 3.97 -12.57 -13.91
C GLN A 250 2.73 -12.02 -14.60
N GLU A 251 1.56 -12.09 -13.96
CA GLU A 251 0.33 -11.48 -14.46
C GLU A 251 0.51 -9.98 -14.72
N PHE A 252 1.11 -9.29 -13.76
CA PHE A 252 1.40 -7.87 -13.89
C PHE A 252 2.34 -7.58 -15.06
N ALA A 253 3.43 -8.35 -15.21
CA ALA A 253 4.40 -8.16 -16.27
C ALA A 253 3.81 -8.44 -17.66
N ASP A 254 2.98 -9.48 -17.79
CA ASP A 254 2.30 -9.83 -19.03
C ASP A 254 1.32 -8.72 -19.42
N ALA A 255 0.50 -8.24 -18.49
CA ALA A 255 -0.41 -7.12 -18.71
C ALA A 255 0.35 -5.83 -19.12
N LEU A 256 1.48 -5.52 -18.47
CA LEU A 256 2.31 -4.35 -18.77
C LEU A 256 2.89 -4.41 -20.20
N MET A 257 3.17 -5.61 -20.71
CA MET A 257 3.70 -5.84 -22.06
C MET A 257 2.60 -6.02 -23.11
N GLY A 258 1.32 -6.02 -22.71
CA GLY A 258 0.19 -6.27 -23.58
C GLY A 258 0.24 -7.68 -24.18
N LEU A 259 0.54 -8.68 -23.35
CA LEU A 259 0.42 -10.08 -23.61
C LEU A 259 -0.93 -10.58 -23.08
N ASP A 260 -1.57 -11.50 -23.80
CA ASP A 260 -2.79 -12.13 -23.32
C ASP A 260 -2.48 -13.03 -22.11
N PRO A 261 -3.36 -13.08 -21.09
CA PRO A 261 -3.22 -14.02 -19.98
C PRO A 261 -3.15 -15.45 -20.51
N GLN A 262 -2.22 -16.24 -20.01
CA GLN A 262 -2.12 -17.67 -20.35
C GLN A 262 -3.11 -18.51 -19.56
#